data_e8e5591a775cd337aa288cfbd84eba11
#
_entry.id   e8e5591a775cd337aa288cfbd84eba11
#
_cell.length_a   1.000
_cell.length_b   1.000
_cell.length_c   1.000
_cell.angle_alpha   90.00
_cell.angle_beta   90.00
_cell.angle_gamma   90.00
#
_symmetry.space_group_name_H-M   'P 1'
#
loop_
_entity.id
_entity.type
_entity.pdbx_description
1 polymer ?
#
loop_
_entity_poly.entity_id
_entity_poly.type
_entity_poly.pdbx_seq_one_letter_code
_entity_poly.pdbx_strand_id
1 'polypeptide(L)'
;MDKCIRANAERVRAEPDSSALSFMVNAKTPILESQMIANVKIAIGGGINEPRDALLTILFGLLTNPDQLDGVRADGKWRAAFEEGVRWVAPIQASSRLVMEDTEIRGCFIPKGDTVMTIQASANRDEDVIEDGENYNALRAPYPHQAFGNGPHHCAGAHLSRRTVGDILMPMLFERFPNMTLPDPASVRWHGFGFRGPLNLPLQLQ
;
A
#
# COMPACT_ATOMS: atom_id res chain seq x y z
N MET A 1 -19.44 -11.54 -8.16
CA MET A 1 -18.70 -10.37 -8.64
C MET A 1 -18.80 -10.19 -10.15
N ASP A 2 -18.47 -11.20 -10.98
CA ASP A 2 -18.46 -11.10 -12.46
C ASP A 2 -19.78 -10.62 -13.06
N LYS A 3 -20.92 -11.17 -12.61
CA LYS A 3 -22.24 -10.73 -13.05
C LYS A 3 -22.48 -9.22 -12.82
N CYS A 4 -22.05 -8.73 -11.66
CA CYS A 4 -22.18 -7.31 -11.31
C CYS A 4 -21.25 -6.43 -12.19
N ILE A 5 -20.02 -6.89 -12.45
CA ILE A 5 -19.09 -6.18 -13.33
C ILE A 5 -19.65 -6.09 -14.75
N ARG A 6 -20.18 -7.19 -15.31
CA ARG A 6 -20.80 -7.20 -16.63
C ARG A 6 -21.97 -6.24 -16.73
N ALA A 7 -22.92 -6.29 -15.78
CA ALA A 7 -24.07 -5.40 -15.77
C ALA A 7 -23.69 -3.91 -15.72
N ASN A 8 -22.69 -3.58 -14.90
CA ASN A 8 -22.17 -2.20 -14.86
C ASN A 8 -21.39 -1.82 -16.13
N ALA A 9 -20.68 -2.76 -16.76
CA ALA A 9 -20.00 -2.52 -18.02
C ALA A 9 -20.98 -2.19 -19.15
N GLU A 10 -22.13 -2.90 -19.21
CA GLU A 10 -23.21 -2.59 -20.16
C GLU A 10 -23.81 -1.21 -19.89
N ARG A 11 -24.07 -0.88 -18.64
CA ARG A 11 -24.59 0.44 -18.25
C ARG A 11 -23.65 1.56 -18.69
N VAL A 12 -22.36 1.49 -18.34
CA VAL A 12 -21.39 2.57 -18.66
C VAL A 12 -20.98 2.57 -20.14
N ARG A 13 -21.31 1.54 -20.90
CA ARG A 13 -21.20 1.52 -22.36
C ARG A 13 -22.29 2.35 -23.00
N ALA A 14 -23.53 2.24 -22.47
CA ALA A 14 -24.69 3.00 -22.93
C ALA A 14 -24.64 4.46 -22.43
N GLU A 15 -24.24 4.67 -21.19
CA GLU A 15 -24.16 5.99 -20.55
C GLU A 15 -22.77 6.16 -19.90
N PRO A 16 -21.76 6.62 -20.65
CA PRO A 16 -20.41 6.82 -20.14
C PRO A 16 -20.36 7.80 -18.95
N ASP A 17 -19.56 7.43 -17.95
CA ASP A 17 -19.30 8.25 -16.75
C ASP A 17 -17.79 8.37 -16.48
N SER A 18 -17.40 9.03 -15.38
CA SER A 18 -15.99 9.21 -15.00
C SER A 18 -15.37 8.02 -14.26
N SER A 19 -16.03 6.86 -14.23
CA SER A 19 -15.50 5.69 -13.56
C SER A 19 -14.40 5.00 -14.37
N ALA A 20 -13.48 4.33 -13.66
CA ALA A 20 -12.44 3.53 -14.30
C ALA A 20 -13.03 2.44 -15.22
N LEU A 21 -14.18 1.86 -14.85
CA LEU A 21 -14.87 0.88 -15.68
C LEU A 21 -15.34 1.51 -17.01
N SER A 22 -15.91 2.71 -16.95
CA SER A 22 -16.31 3.47 -18.14
C SER A 22 -15.13 3.73 -19.07
N PHE A 23 -14.00 4.15 -18.54
CA PHE A 23 -12.77 4.34 -19.33
C PHE A 23 -12.29 3.04 -19.95
N MET A 24 -12.33 1.91 -19.23
CA MET A 24 -11.91 0.61 -19.77
C MET A 24 -12.80 0.11 -20.90
N VAL A 25 -14.13 0.23 -20.78
CA VAL A 25 -15.05 -0.31 -21.78
C VAL A 25 -15.20 0.58 -23.02
N ASN A 26 -14.91 1.86 -22.87
CA ASN A 26 -14.99 2.86 -23.96
C ASN A 26 -13.60 3.26 -24.50
N ALA A 27 -12.56 2.51 -24.14
CA ALA A 27 -11.19 2.78 -24.60
C ALA A 27 -11.09 2.62 -26.14
N LYS A 28 -10.29 3.46 -26.79
CA LYS A 28 -10.01 3.37 -28.23
C LYS A 28 -9.40 2.03 -28.63
N THR A 29 -8.60 1.45 -27.75
CA THR A 29 -8.06 0.09 -27.91
C THR A 29 -8.84 -0.83 -27.01
N PRO A 30 -9.73 -1.67 -27.56
CA PRO A 30 -10.54 -2.60 -26.78
C PRO A 30 -9.68 -3.60 -26.02
N ILE A 31 -10.04 -3.87 -24.78
CA ILE A 31 -9.50 -5.00 -24.00
C ILE A 31 -10.51 -6.13 -23.97
N LEU A 32 -10.04 -7.36 -23.80
CA LEU A 32 -10.92 -8.52 -23.66
C LEU A 32 -11.80 -8.40 -22.40
N GLU A 33 -13.02 -8.88 -22.45
CA GLU A 33 -13.92 -8.89 -21.28
C GLU A 33 -13.27 -9.57 -20.06
N SER A 34 -12.55 -10.67 -20.27
CA SER A 34 -11.82 -11.36 -19.21
C SER A 34 -10.74 -10.48 -18.56
N GLN A 35 -10.04 -9.69 -19.35
CA GLN A 35 -9.04 -8.73 -18.85
C GLN A 35 -9.71 -7.59 -18.08
N MET A 36 -10.80 -7.04 -18.59
CA MET A 36 -11.59 -6.04 -17.89
C MET A 36 -12.05 -6.54 -16.52
N ILE A 37 -12.64 -7.74 -16.48
CA ILE A 37 -13.09 -8.36 -15.22
C ILE A 37 -11.92 -8.57 -14.26
N ALA A 38 -10.77 -9.05 -14.75
CA ALA A 38 -9.58 -9.24 -13.94
C ALA A 38 -9.06 -7.91 -13.38
N ASN A 39 -8.98 -6.86 -14.21
CA ASN A 39 -8.53 -5.54 -13.80
C ASN A 39 -9.44 -4.93 -12.72
N VAL A 40 -10.77 -5.05 -12.87
CA VAL A 40 -11.72 -4.57 -11.86
C VAL A 40 -11.56 -5.34 -10.55
N LYS A 41 -11.40 -6.66 -10.61
CA LYS A 41 -11.17 -7.50 -9.42
C LYS A 41 -9.88 -7.11 -8.68
N ILE A 42 -8.79 -6.89 -9.42
CA ILE A 42 -7.51 -6.46 -8.86
C ILE A 42 -7.66 -5.08 -8.22
N ALA A 43 -8.32 -4.13 -8.90
CA ALA A 43 -8.54 -2.78 -8.37
C ALA A 43 -9.37 -2.80 -7.07
N ILE A 44 -10.39 -3.64 -6.99
CA ILE A 44 -11.20 -3.81 -5.76
C ILE A 44 -10.36 -4.51 -4.67
N GLY A 45 -9.68 -5.60 -5.00
CA GLY A 45 -8.87 -6.37 -4.06
C GLY A 45 -7.78 -5.50 -3.41
N GLY A 46 -6.91 -4.91 -4.23
CA GLY A 46 -5.80 -4.08 -3.76
C GLY A 46 -6.20 -2.68 -3.29
N GLY A 47 -7.44 -2.27 -3.53
CA GLY A 47 -7.95 -0.94 -3.13
C GLY A 47 -8.68 -0.90 -1.79
N ILE A 48 -8.80 -2.02 -1.08
CA ILE A 48 -9.54 -2.11 0.20
C ILE A 48 -8.60 -2.37 1.36
N ASN A 49 -7.89 -3.49 1.34
CA ASN A 49 -7.11 -3.95 2.49
C ASN A 49 -5.82 -3.14 2.64
N GLU A 50 -5.05 -2.98 1.58
CA GLU A 50 -3.73 -2.35 1.63
C GLU A 50 -3.79 -0.88 2.06
N PRO A 51 -4.71 -0.03 1.57
CA PRO A 51 -4.84 1.34 2.07
C PRO A 51 -5.29 1.40 3.54
N ARG A 52 -6.17 0.48 3.98
CA ARG A 52 -6.56 0.36 5.38
C ARG A 52 -5.35 0.02 6.25
N ASP A 53 -4.60 -1.01 5.86
CA ASP A 53 -3.46 -1.50 6.63
C ASP A 53 -2.33 -0.46 6.65
N ALA A 54 -2.12 0.26 5.56
CA ALA A 54 -1.23 1.41 5.50
C ALA A 54 -1.66 2.51 6.49
N LEU A 55 -2.93 2.93 6.47
CA LEU A 55 -3.46 3.93 7.40
C LEU A 55 -3.24 3.53 8.86
N LEU A 56 -3.63 2.30 9.22
CA LEU A 56 -3.50 1.82 10.59
C LEU A 56 -2.04 1.72 11.03
N THR A 57 -1.14 1.32 10.14
CA THR A 57 0.31 1.29 10.39
C THR A 57 0.88 2.68 10.65
N ILE A 58 0.50 3.67 9.84
CA ILE A 58 0.96 5.05 10.00
C ILE A 58 0.45 5.64 11.31
N LEU A 59 -0.84 5.43 11.62
CA LEU A 59 -1.41 5.86 12.89
C LEU A 59 -0.69 5.23 14.08
N PHE A 60 -0.42 3.92 14.03
CA PHE A 60 0.35 3.23 15.04
C PHE A 60 1.74 3.87 15.19
N GLY A 61 2.47 4.04 14.07
CA GLY A 61 3.82 4.64 14.08
C GLY A 61 3.84 6.04 14.67
N LEU A 62 2.91 6.91 14.27
CA LEU A 62 2.85 8.29 14.77
C LEU A 62 2.41 8.36 16.24
N LEU A 63 1.40 7.60 16.64
CA LEU A 63 0.87 7.64 18.01
C LEU A 63 1.79 6.97 19.04
N THR A 64 2.70 6.11 18.60
CA THR A 64 3.77 5.54 19.46
C THR A 64 5.04 6.39 19.46
N ASN A 65 5.12 7.42 18.62
CA ASN A 65 6.23 8.36 18.53
C ASN A 65 5.72 9.81 18.52
N PRO A 66 5.24 10.33 19.67
CA PRO A 66 4.58 11.64 19.74
C PRO A 66 5.44 12.80 19.27
N ASP A 67 6.75 12.80 19.56
CA ASP A 67 7.68 13.85 19.10
C ASP A 67 7.74 13.92 17.57
N GLN A 68 7.66 12.76 16.90
CA GLN A 68 7.61 12.71 15.43
C GLN A 68 6.27 13.20 14.89
N LEU A 69 5.16 12.86 15.58
CA LEU A 69 3.83 13.36 15.23
C LEU A 69 3.79 14.90 15.30
N ASP A 70 4.37 15.48 16.34
CA ASP A 70 4.47 16.94 16.50
C ASP A 70 5.27 17.57 15.36
N GLY A 71 6.39 16.97 14.98
CA GLY A 71 7.17 17.40 13.82
C GLY A 71 6.41 17.30 12.51
N VAL A 72 5.67 16.20 12.30
CA VAL A 72 4.82 16.00 11.09
C VAL A 72 3.72 17.06 11.02
N ARG A 73 3.07 17.38 12.16
CA ARG A 73 2.04 18.43 12.25
C ARG A 73 2.61 19.82 11.96
N ALA A 74 3.72 20.17 12.61
CA ALA A 74 4.35 21.49 12.49
C ALA A 74 4.77 21.80 11.05
N ASP A 75 5.31 20.82 10.35
CA ASP A 75 5.86 20.97 8.99
C ASP A 75 4.89 20.54 7.88
N GLY A 76 3.70 20.02 8.21
CA GLY A 76 2.75 19.47 7.24
C GLY A 76 3.28 18.25 6.49
N LYS A 77 4.19 17.47 7.08
CA LYS A 77 4.91 16.36 6.44
C LYS A 77 4.11 15.04 6.38
N TRP A 78 2.80 15.12 6.19
CA TRP A 78 1.91 13.96 6.16
C TRP A 78 2.28 12.94 5.08
N ARG A 79 2.71 13.42 3.89
CA ARG A 79 3.19 12.56 2.81
C ARG A 79 4.46 11.80 3.22
N ALA A 80 5.39 12.43 3.92
CA ALA A 80 6.60 11.76 4.42
C ALA A 80 6.24 10.68 5.45
N ALA A 81 5.34 10.98 6.38
CA ALA A 81 4.84 10.00 7.34
C ALA A 81 4.15 8.81 6.64
N PHE A 82 3.42 9.05 5.55
CA PHE A 82 2.83 8.00 4.73
C PHE A 82 3.91 7.11 4.08
N GLU A 83 4.89 7.69 3.39
CA GLU A 83 5.97 6.92 2.73
C GLU A 83 6.76 6.09 3.76
N GLU A 84 7.06 6.68 4.93
CA GLU A 84 7.74 5.95 5.99
C GLU A 84 6.89 4.82 6.57
N GLY A 85 5.61 5.03 6.79
CA GLY A 85 4.73 4.00 7.31
C GLY A 85 4.63 2.79 6.39
N VAL A 86 4.47 3.00 5.08
CA VAL A 86 4.42 1.90 4.10
C VAL A 86 5.79 1.28 3.84
N ARG A 87 6.89 2.02 4.04
CA ARG A 87 8.24 1.45 4.05
C ARG A 87 8.41 0.54 5.27
N TRP A 88 8.12 1.05 6.47
CA TRP A 88 8.36 0.37 7.74
C TRP A 88 7.56 -0.93 7.87
N VAL A 89 6.26 -0.90 7.56
CA VAL A 89 5.43 -2.10 7.44
C VAL A 89 4.64 -2.00 6.14
N ALA A 90 5.21 -2.52 5.07
CA ALA A 90 4.49 -2.60 3.80
C ALA A 90 3.26 -3.50 3.95
N PRO A 91 2.06 -3.08 3.50
CA PRO A 91 0.88 -3.95 3.51
C PRO A 91 1.10 -5.26 2.75
N ILE A 92 1.88 -5.24 1.67
CA ILE A 92 2.36 -6.44 0.97
C ILE A 92 3.82 -6.66 1.36
N GLN A 93 4.08 -7.74 2.10
CA GLN A 93 5.41 -8.07 2.62
C GLN A 93 6.24 -8.90 1.66
N ALA A 94 5.57 -9.71 0.83
CA ALA A 94 6.22 -10.64 -0.08
C ALA A 94 5.41 -10.87 -1.34
N SER A 95 6.08 -11.06 -2.47
CA SER A 95 5.46 -11.32 -3.78
C SER A 95 6.19 -12.42 -4.52
N SER A 96 5.45 -13.40 -5.02
CA SER A 96 6.02 -14.50 -5.81
C SER A 96 6.27 -14.09 -7.27
N ARG A 97 7.28 -14.70 -7.88
CA ARG A 97 7.64 -14.59 -9.30
C ARG A 97 7.94 -15.95 -9.87
N LEU A 98 7.38 -16.25 -11.03
CA LEU A 98 7.76 -17.41 -11.82
C LEU A 98 9.05 -17.10 -12.58
N VAL A 99 10.02 -18.01 -12.50
CA VAL A 99 11.29 -17.91 -13.23
C VAL A 99 11.06 -18.30 -14.69
N MET A 100 11.21 -17.37 -15.62
CA MET A 100 10.89 -17.56 -17.03
C MET A 100 12.04 -18.14 -17.86
N GLU A 101 13.26 -18.03 -17.35
CA GLU A 101 14.48 -18.59 -17.95
C GLU A 101 15.48 -18.92 -16.84
N ASP A 102 16.43 -19.83 -17.15
CA ASP A 102 17.50 -20.14 -16.20
C ASP A 102 18.25 -18.85 -15.85
N THR A 103 18.47 -18.62 -14.57
CA THR A 103 19.10 -17.38 -14.07
C THR A 103 20.01 -17.68 -12.89
N GLU A 104 20.82 -16.69 -12.53
CA GLU A 104 21.69 -16.75 -11.36
C GLU A 104 21.58 -15.46 -10.56
N ILE A 105 21.42 -15.58 -9.25
CA ILE A 105 21.42 -14.44 -8.32
C ILE A 105 22.49 -14.69 -7.26
N ARG A 106 23.51 -13.84 -7.20
CA ARG A 106 24.62 -13.90 -6.23
C ARG A 106 25.26 -15.30 -6.15
N GLY A 107 25.51 -15.95 -7.29
CA GLY A 107 26.12 -17.29 -7.37
C GLY A 107 25.14 -18.44 -7.11
N CYS A 108 23.87 -18.17 -6.87
CA CYS A 108 22.85 -19.19 -6.70
C CYS A 108 22.09 -19.39 -8.02
N PHE A 109 22.24 -20.56 -8.63
CA PHE A 109 21.51 -20.94 -9.85
C PHE A 109 20.04 -21.19 -9.54
N ILE A 110 19.15 -20.64 -10.37
CA ILE A 110 17.69 -20.76 -10.25
C ILE A 110 17.16 -21.22 -11.62
N PRO A 111 16.63 -22.44 -11.71
CA PRO A 111 16.17 -22.98 -12.99
C PRO A 111 14.84 -22.33 -13.43
N LYS A 112 14.62 -22.31 -14.73
CA LYS A 112 13.33 -21.98 -15.34
C LYS A 112 12.22 -22.87 -14.78
N GLY A 113 11.09 -22.24 -14.45
CA GLY A 113 9.91 -22.91 -13.88
C GLY A 113 9.85 -22.89 -12.36
N ASP A 114 10.94 -22.52 -11.70
CA ASP A 114 10.93 -22.30 -10.26
C ASP A 114 10.13 -21.06 -9.87
N THR A 115 9.75 -21.00 -8.62
CA THR A 115 9.10 -19.83 -8.03
C THR A 115 10.05 -19.20 -7.01
N VAL A 116 10.38 -17.94 -7.21
CA VAL A 116 11.10 -17.13 -6.23
C VAL A 116 10.14 -16.16 -5.52
N MET A 117 10.48 -15.80 -4.30
CA MET A 117 9.71 -14.83 -3.53
C MET A 117 10.57 -13.60 -3.27
N THR A 118 10.11 -12.45 -3.74
CA THR A 118 10.70 -11.16 -3.37
C THR A 118 10.13 -10.73 -2.03
N ILE A 119 11.01 -10.41 -1.07
CA ILE A 119 10.60 -10.02 0.30
C ILE A 119 10.74 -8.51 0.43
N GLN A 120 9.66 -7.78 0.11
CA GLN A 120 9.62 -6.32 0.20
C GLN A 120 9.87 -5.84 1.63
N ALA A 121 9.39 -6.58 2.62
CA ALA A 121 9.61 -6.28 4.03
C ALA A 121 11.09 -6.20 4.39
N SER A 122 11.89 -7.16 3.89
CA SER A 122 13.34 -7.17 4.10
C SER A 122 14.03 -6.07 3.31
N ALA A 123 13.71 -5.94 2.02
CA ALA A 123 14.30 -4.90 1.16
C ALA A 123 14.05 -3.48 1.67
N ASN A 124 12.91 -3.24 2.29
CA ASN A 124 12.56 -1.94 2.88
C ASN A 124 13.31 -1.64 4.19
N ARG A 125 14.05 -2.58 4.73
CA ARG A 125 14.80 -2.46 5.99
C ARG A 125 16.27 -2.83 5.84
N ASP A 126 16.72 -3.06 4.60
CA ASP A 126 18.08 -3.44 4.28
C ASP A 126 19.06 -2.39 4.79
N GLU A 127 19.87 -2.74 5.78
CA GLU A 127 20.79 -1.83 6.47
C GLU A 127 21.97 -1.39 5.60
N ASP A 128 22.27 -2.14 4.53
CA ASP A 128 23.26 -1.72 3.52
C ASP A 128 22.76 -0.51 2.71
N VAL A 129 21.48 -0.20 2.77
CA VAL A 129 20.81 0.80 1.92
C VAL A 129 20.03 1.83 2.72
N ILE A 130 19.46 1.44 3.87
CA ILE A 130 18.60 2.30 4.71
C ILE A 130 19.16 2.35 6.12
N GLU A 131 19.81 3.44 6.47
CA GLU A 131 20.28 3.69 7.84
C GLU A 131 19.11 3.60 8.82
N ASP A 132 19.29 2.80 9.89
CA ASP A 132 18.26 2.59 10.93
C ASP A 132 16.90 2.12 10.36
N GLY A 133 16.94 1.19 9.38
CA GLY A 133 15.76 0.73 8.65
C GLY A 133 14.71 0.02 9.50
N GLU A 134 15.09 -0.55 10.65
CA GLU A 134 14.17 -1.24 11.57
C GLU A 134 13.25 -0.28 12.32
N ASN A 135 13.69 0.95 12.58
CA ASN A 135 12.93 1.91 13.34
C ASN A 135 12.03 2.79 12.46
N TYR A 136 10.84 3.11 12.98
CA TYR A 136 9.95 4.08 12.38
C TYR A 136 10.51 5.50 12.55
N ASN A 137 10.61 6.25 11.45
CA ASN A 137 11.04 7.65 11.46
C ASN A 137 10.25 8.47 10.43
N ALA A 138 9.12 9.03 10.86
CA ALA A 138 8.24 9.84 10.02
C ALA A 138 8.91 11.08 9.40
N LEU A 139 10.05 11.49 9.95
CA LEU A 139 10.84 12.64 9.49
C LEU A 139 12.06 12.23 8.65
N ARG A 140 12.19 10.93 8.34
CA ARG A 140 13.25 10.41 7.47
C ARG A 140 13.26 11.14 6.13
N ALA A 141 14.44 11.42 5.60
CA ALA A 141 14.57 11.91 4.23
C ALA A 141 13.93 10.92 3.24
N PRO A 142 13.30 11.41 2.15
CA PRO A 142 12.67 10.53 1.16
C PRO A 142 13.63 9.47 0.64
N TYR A 143 13.20 8.22 0.66
CA TYR A 143 13.98 7.07 0.25
C TYR A 143 13.14 6.19 -0.70
N PRO A 144 13.72 5.66 -1.80
CA PRO A 144 13.02 4.71 -2.65
C PRO A 144 12.81 3.38 -1.91
N HIS A 145 11.57 3.04 -1.62
CA HIS A 145 11.18 1.78 -0.97
C HIS A 145 10.39 0.88 -1.93
N GLN A 146 10.30 -0.41 -1.62
CA GLN A 146 9.66 -1.43 -2.45
C GLN A 146 8.18 -1.70 -2.07
N ALA A 147 7.56 -0.89 -1.19
CA ALA A 147 6.18 -1.13 -0.75
C ALA A 147 5.15 -1.11 -1.89
N PHE A 148 5.42 -0.38 -2.96
CA PHE A 148 4.60 -0.34 -4.17
C PHE A 148 5.16 -1.18 -5.32
N GLY A 149 6.17 -2.00 -5.06
CA GLY A 149 6.86 -2.78 -6.07
C GLY A 149 7.62 -1.92 -7.08
N ASN A 150 8.05 -2.54 -8.16
CA ASN A 150 8.88 -1.89 -9.18
C ASN A 150 8.61 -2.48 -10.58
N GLY A 151 9.10 -1.79 -11.62
CA GLY A 151 9.02 -2.23 -13.01
C GLY A 151 7.58 -2.36 -13.53
N PRO A 152 7.29 -3.33 -14.42
CA PRO A 152 5.98 -3.52 -15.04
C PRO A 152 4.86 -3.81 -14.03
N HIS A 153 5.20 -4.30 -12.83
CA HIS A 153 4.26 -4.60 -11.75
C HIS A 153 4.19 -3.51 -10.68
N HIS A 154 4.73 -2.32 -10.93
CA HIS A 154 4.55 -1.18 -10.02
C HIS A 154 3.07 -0.95 -9.75
N CYS A 155 2.72 -0.72 -8.49
CA CYS A 155 1.34 -0.56 -8.04
C CYS A 155 0.60 0.56 -8.81
N ALA A 156 -0.45 0.17 -9.54
CA ALA A 156 -1.29 1.12 -10.27
C ALA A 156 -2.02 2.11 -9.34
N GLY A 157 -2.28 1.70 -8.09
CA GLY A 157 -2.94 2.51 -7.06
C GLY A 157 -2.00 3.40 -6.23
N ALA A 158 -0.70 3.37 -6.48
CA ALA A 158 0.28 4.10 -5.65
C ALA A 158 -0.02 5.60 -5.52
N HIS A 159 -0.37 6.25 -6.62
CA HIS A 159 -0.76 7.66 -6.63
C HIS A 159 -2.04 7.92 -5.83
N LEU A 160 -3.05 7.07 -6.02
CA LEU A 160 -4.33 7.18 -5.32
C LEU A 160 -4.14 6.99 -3.82
N SER A 161 -3.39 5.97 -3.40
CA SER A 161 -3.11 5.69 -1.99
C SER A 161 -2.38 6.85 -1.32
N ARG A 162 -1.33 7.36 -1.95
CA ARG A 162 -0.59 8.54 -1.49
C ARG A 162 -1.49 9.75 -1.29
N ARG A 163 -2.33 10.03 -2.29
CA ARG A 163 -3.24 11.18 -2.26
C ARG A 163 -4.31 10.99 -1.21
N THR A 164 -4.97 9.83 -1.19
CA THR A 164 -6.12 9.59 -0.31
C THR A 164 -5.68 9.45 1.14
N VAL A 165 -4.71 8.60 1.43
CA VAL A 165 -4.26 8.33 2.81
C VAL A 165 -3.30 9.42 3.28
N GLY A 166 -2.23 9.69 2.54
CA GLY A 166 -1.18 10.61 2.96
C GLY A 166 -1.62 12.07 2.98
N ASP A 167 -2.16 12.57 1.84
CA ASP A 167 -2.40 14.02 1.70
C ASP A 167 -3.77 14.47 2.22
N ILE A 168 -4.76 13.56 2.31
CA ILE A 168 -6.14 13.93 2.67
C ILE A 168 -6.52 13.33 4.01
N LEU A 169 -6.53 12.00 4.14
CA LEU A 169 -7.13 11.33 5.29
C LEU A 169 -6.33 11.57 6.58
N MET A 170 -4.99 11.47 6.52
CA MET A 170 -4.14 11.70 7.71
C MET A 170 -4.31 13.10 8.30
N PRO A 171 -4.12 14.22 7.55
CA PRO A 171 -4.35 15.54 8.11
C PRO A 171 -5.78 15.74 8.62
N MET A 172 -6.80 15.28 7.90
CA MET A 172 -8.19 15.40 8.32
C MET A 172 -8.48 14.67 9.63
N LEU A 173 -7.91 13.49 9.84
CA LEU A 173 -8.07 12.74 11.10
C LEU A 173 -7.50 13.51 12.28
N PHE A 174 -6.27 14.02 12.15
CA PHE A 174 -5.61 14.73 13.23
C PHE A 174 -6.14 16.17 13.42
N GLU A 175 -6.76 16.76 12.40
CA GLU A 175 -7.54 18.00 12.55
C GLU A 175 -8.84 17.74 13.29
N ARG A 176 -9.55 16.66 12.97
CA ARG A 176 -10.83 16.30 13.60
C ARG A 176 -10.67 15.79 15.02
N PHE A 177 -9.58 15.08 15.30
CA PHE A 177 -9.26 14.47 16.59
C PHE A 177 -7.84 14.86 17.02
N PRO A 178 -7.62 16.11 17.45
CA PRO A 178 -6.28 16.64 17.72
C PRO A 178 -5.58 15.95 18.90
N ASN A 179 -6.34 15.43 19.85
CA ASN A 179 -5.84 14.75 21.05
C ASN A 179 -5.97 13.22 20.95
N MET A 180 -6.12 12.69 19.73
CA MET A 180 -6.21 11.25 19.51
C MET A 180 -4.98 10.54 20.08
N THR A 181 -5.20 9.47 20.85
CA THR A 181 -4.13 8.67 21.46
C THR A 181 -4.34 7.18 21.26
N LEU A 182 -3.26 6.42 21.38
CA LEU A 182 -3.25 4.96 21.48
C LEU A 182 -2.82 4.57 22.92
N PRO A 183 -3.77 4.34 23.83
CA PRO A 183 -3.47 4.18 25.26
C PRO A 183 -2.63 2.96 25.59
N ASP A 184 -2.82 1.88 24.84
CA ASP A 184 -2.10 0.62 25.03
C ASP A 184 -1.58 0.09 23.68
N PRO A 185 -0.37 0.49 23.26
CA PRO A 185 0.26 -0.03 22.05
C PRO A 185 0.45 -1.55 22.05
N ALA A 186 0.62 -2.17 23.23
CA ALA A 186 0.83 -3.60 23.36
C ALA A 186 -0.43 -4.44 23.06
N SER A 187 -1.61 -3.82 23.11
CA SER A 187 -2.88 -4.47 22.74
C SER A 187 -3.08 -4.59 21.23
N VAL A 188 -2.26 -3.92 20.42
CA VAL A 188 -2.35 -3.97 18.96
C VAL A 188 -1.82 -5.30 18.46
N ARG A 189 -2.70 -6.07 17.83
CA ARG A 189 -2.35 -7.37 17.25
C ARG A 189 -2.07 -7.23 15.76
N TRP A 190 -0.90 -7.68 15.36
CA TRP A 190 -0.48 -7.73 13.97
C TRP A 190 -0.77 -9.10 13.35
N HIS A 191 -1.16 -9.13 12.10
CA HIS A 191 -1.47 -10.35 11.39
C HIS A 191 -0.84 -10.39 10.01
N GLY A 192 -0.52 -11.60 9.58
CA GLY A 192 -0.14 -11.95 8.22
C GLY A 192 1.36 -11.98 7.95
N PHE A 193 1.71 -12.78 6.95
CA PHE A 193 3.06 -12.91 6.40
C PHE A 193 3.14 -12.25 5.01
N GLY A 194 2.37 -12.71 4.02
CA GLY A 194 2.36 -12.13 2.67
C GLY A 194 1.68 -10.77 2.62
N PHE A 195 0.58 -10.62 3.37
CA PHE A 195 -0.11 -9.36 3.63
C PHE A 195 -0.06 -9.09 5.12
N ARG A 196 0.31 -7.88 5.54
CA ARG A 196 0.50 -7.56 6.95
C ARG A 196 -0.15 -6.24 7.32
N GLY A 197 -0.88 -6.26 8.41
CA GLY A 197 -1.49 -5.07 9.01
C GLY A 197 -2.00 -5.33 10.42
N PRO A 198 -2.39 -4.27 11.15
CA PRO A 198 -3.03 -4.41 12.44
C PRO A 198 -4.44 -4.98 12.30
N LEU A 199 -4.79 -5.96 13.14
CA LEU A 199 -6.16 -6.48 13.27
C LEU A 199 -7.07 -5.53 14.05
N ASN A 200 -6.50 -4.73 14.92
CA ASN A 200 -7.18 -3.74 15.75
C ASN A 200 -6.24 -2.56 16.01
N LEU A 201 -6.83 -1.40 16.21
CA LEU A 201 -6.13 -0.20 16.68
C LEU A 201 -7.08 0.56 17.61
N PRO A 202 -7.08 0.25 18.93
CA PRO A 202 -7.99 0.85 19.89
C PRO A 202 -7.55 2.28 20.21
N LEU A 203 -8.22 3.25 19.60
CA LEU A 203 -7.93 4.68 19.74
C LEU A 203 -8.88 5.35 20.72
N GLN A 204 -8.37 6.31 21.50
CA GLN A 204 -9.18 7.31 22.18
C GLN A 204 -9.25 8.57 21.30
N LEU A 205 -10.47 8.93 20.93
CA LEU A 205 -10.76 10.10 20.09
C LEU A 205 -11.20 11.26 20.99
N GLN A 206 -10.41 12.31 21.06
CA GLN A 206 -10.69 13.51 21.88
C GLN A 206 -10.49 14.78 21.08
#